data_1ef45895a732a783ca4cecc69a7d3228
#
_entry.id   1ef45895a732a783ca4cecc69a7d3228
#
_cell.length_a   1.000
_cell.length_b   1.000
_cell.length_c   1.000
_cell.angle_alpha   90.00
_cell.angle_beta   90.00
_cell.angle_gamma   90.00
#
_symmetry.space_group_name_H-M   'P 1'
#
loop_
_entity.id
_entity.type
_entity.pdbx_description
1 polymer ?
#
loop_
_entity_poly.entity_id
_entity_poly.type
_entity_poly.pdbx_seq_one_letter_code
_entity_poly.pdbx_strand_id
1 'polypeptide(L)'
;MNVPLRALTWAVRFFWIITIAFAIPCVYSATFIRLNFGELTTDITEEAFTIIMPIILDNDGYYNIAHFNITTLITDNQNNHISQATTYIPNIPPQNQATVNHNISISLNQIIANEEYLFNDTNFTLHGIVQLKYANLIPFTFSGNNTIPWGAPLYNFTTDIPKYTPYNATHVTATVPISF
;
A
#
# COMPACT_ATOMS: atom_id res chain seq x y z
N MET A 1 -2.29 23.17 57.73
CA MET A 1 -2.48 22.67 56.37
C MET A 1 -1.17 22.94 55.60
N ASN A 2 -0.44 21.89 55.25
CA ASN A 2 0.94 21.99 54.77
C ASN A 2 1.06 22.68 53.41
N VAL A 3 1.81 23.77 53.34
CA VAL A 3 2.11 24.57 52.13
C VAL A 3 2.51 23.67 50.94
N PRO A 4 3.33 22.61 51.10
CA PRO A 4 3.72 21.73 49.98
C PRO A 4 2.55 20.97 49.35
N LEU A 5 1.54 20.55 50.11
CA LEU A 5 0.36 19.87 49.60
C LEU A 5 -0.52 20.79 48.74
N ARG A 6 -0.67 22.05 49.13
CA ARG A 6 -1.39 23.05 48.31
C ARG A 6 -0.66 23.35 47.03
N ALA A 7 0.66 23.51 47.04
CA ALA A 7 1.48 23.75 45.85
C ALA A 7 1.35 22.57 44.86
N LEU A 8 1.41 21.32 45.36
CA LEU A 8 1.24 20.14 44.52
C LEU A 8 -0.17 20.08 43.86
N THR A 9 -1.22 20.40 44.63
CA THR A 9 -2.59 20.42 44.11
C THR A 9 -2.77 21.46 43.00
N TRP A 10 -2.16 22.63 43.16
CA TRP A 10 -2.19 23.66 42.13
C TRP A 10 -1.38 23.26 40.90
N ALA A 11 -0.20 22.66 41.09
CA ALA A 11 0.62 22.16 39.97
C ALA A 11 -0.13 21.12 39.13
N VAL A 12 -0.82 20.17 39.77
CA VAL A 12 -1.64 19.16 39.07
C VAL A 12 -2.81 19.82 38.33
N ARG A 13 -3.49 20.81 38.92
CA ARG A 13 -4.57 21.54 38.23
C ARG A 13 -4.05 22.27 37.00
N PHE A 14 -2.94 22.99 37.11
CA PHE A 14 -2.32 23.67 35.98
C PHE A 14 -1.91 22.71 34.89
N PHE A 15 -1.31 21.57 35.26
CA PHE A 15 -0.97 20.52 34.29
C PHE A 15 -2.19 20.05 33.50
N TRP A 16 -3.29 19.75 34.17
CA TRP A 16 -4.52 19.31 33.50
C TRP A 16 -5.12 20.43 32.60
N ILE A 17 -5.11 21.68 33.05
CA ILE A 17 -5.58 22.82 32.25
C ILE A 17 -4.77 22.93 30.96
N ILE A 18 -3.42 22.86 31.06
CA ILE A 18 -2.53 22.94 29.90
C ILE A 18 -2.75 21.75 28.96
N THR A 19 -2.87 20.53 29.53
CA THR A 19 -3.12 19.33 28.75
C THR A 19 -4.43 19.41 27.97
N ILE A 20 -5.51 19.84 28.60
CA ILE A 20 -6.82 19.99 27.96
C ILE A 20 -6.78 21.13 26.91
N ALA A 21 -6.16 22.24 27.24
CA ALA A 21 -6.00 23.39 26.34
C ALA A 21 -5.18 23.06 25.08
N PHE A 22 -4.28 22.07 25.16
CA PHE A 22 -3.55 21.53 24.00
C PHE A 22 -4.35 20.45 23.28
N ALA A 23 -4.94 19.50 24.01
CA ALA A 23 -5.61 18.34 23.43
C ALA A 23 -6.83 18.72 22.59
N ILE A 24 -7.66 19.66 23.06
CA ILE A 24 -8.87 20.07 22.34
C ILE A 24 -8.53 20.67 20.97
N PRO A 25 -7.67 21.69 20.83
CA PRO A 25 -7.28 22.23 19.52
C PRO A 25 -6.57 21.18 18.64
N CYS A 26 -5.81 20.27 19.23
CA CYS A 26 -5.11 19.25 18.48
C CYS A 26 -6.09 18.25 17.84
N VAL A 27 -7.05 17.74 18.59
CA VAL A 27 -8.08 16.84 18.08
C VAL A 27 -8.96 17.55 17.04
N TYR A 28 -9.40 18.77 17.34
CA TYR A 28 -10.18 19.57 16.38
C TYR A 28 -9.40 19.78 15.08
N SER A 29 -8.15 20.17 15.17
CA SER A 29 -7.28 20.41 14.03
C SER A 29 -6.99 19.15 13.20
N ALA A 30 -6.94 17.97 13.82
CA ALA A 30 -6.75 16.71 13.13
C ALA A 30 -7.92 16.35 12.17
N THR A 31 -9.12 16.91 12.40
CA THR A 31 -10.28 16.71 11.51
C THR A 31 -10.12 17.37 10.14
N PHE A 32 -9.16 18.27 9.99
CA PHE A 32 -8.84 18.94 8.71
C PHE A 32 -7.76 18.24 7.89
N ILE A 33 -7.30 17.08 8.34
CA ILE A 33 -6.38 16.24 7.55
C ILE A 33 -7.22 15.44 6.55
N ARG A 34 -6.81 15.49 5.27
CA ARG A 34 -7.44 14.71 4.20
C ARG A 34 -6.42 13.90 3.47
N LEU A 35 -6.72 12.62 3.30
CA LEU A 35 -5.94 11.69 2.49
C LEU A 35 -6.76 11.34 1.25
N ASN A 36 -6.26 11.69 0.10
CA ASN A 36 -6.87 11.42 -1.19
C ASN A 36 -5.94 10.54 -2.02
N PHE A 37 -6.54 9.71 -2.87
CA PHE A 37 -5.82 8.89 -3.84
C PHE A 37 -6.15 9.38 -5.24
N GLY A 38 -5.11 9.56 -6.06
CA GLY A 38 -5.28 9.91 -7.47
C GLY A 38 -5.65 8.70 -8.32
N GLU A 39 -5.71 8.92 -9.63
CA GLU A 39 -5.98 7.83 -10.57
C GLU A 39 -4.83 6.82 -10.58
N LEU A 40 -5.19 5.54 -10.47
CA LEU A 40 -4.23 4.46 -10.56
C LEU A 40 -3.72 4.35 -11.99
N THR A 41 -2.41 4.30 -12.15
CA THR A 41 -1.77 3.99 -13.42
C THR A 41 -0.94 2.73 -13.29
N THR A 42 -0.76 2.01 -14.40
CA THR A 42 0.03 0.78 -14.43
C THR A 42 1.16 0.94 -15.43
N ASP A 43 2.31 0.41 -15.06
CA ASP A 43 3.48 0.31 -15.91
C ASP A 43 3.94 -1.14 -16.00
N ILE A 44 4.16 -1.64 -17.20
CA ILE A 44 4.54 -3.03 -17.45
C ILE A 44 5.89 -3.03 -18.15
N THR A 45 6.87 -3.62 -17.49
CA THR A 45 8.21 -3.85 -18.04
C THR A 45 8.43 -5.36 -18.23
N GLU A 46 9.58 -5.75 -18.80
CA GLU A 46 9.96 -7.17 -18.92
C GLU A 46 10.17 -7.86 -17.57
N GLU A 47 10.40 -7.09 -16.50
CA GLU A 47 10.74 -7.63 -15.18
C GLU A 47 9.60 -7.52 -14.17
N ALA A 48 8.72 -6.53 -14.30
CA ALA A 48 7.72 -6.22 -13.30
C ALA A 48 6.45 -5.56 -13.87
N PHE A 49 5.35 -5.85 -13.22
CA PHE A 49 4.10 -5.10 -13.30
C PHE A 49 4.05 -4.13 -12.11
N THR A 50 4.00 -2.83 -12.36
CA THR A 50 4.00 -1.80 -11.33
C THR A 50 2.68 -1.04 -11.33
N ILE A 51 2.03 -0.99 -10.17
CA ILE A 51 0.87 -0.15 -9.90
C ILE A 51 1.39 1.15 -9.26
N ILE A 52 1.10 2.27 -9.89
CA ILE A 52 1.46 3.60 -9.39
C ILE A 52 0.21 4.26 -8.85
N MET A 53 0.20 4.54 -7.55
CA MET A 53 -0.91 5.19 -6.85
C MET A 53 -0.47 6.56 -6.33
N PRO A 54 -0.90 7.66 -6.94
CA PRO A 54 -0.65 8.99 -6.40
C PRO A 54 -1.39 9.16 -5.07
N ILE A 55 -0.67 9.59 -4.04
CA ILE A 55 -1.19 9.91 -2.71
C ILE A 55 -1.09 11.40 -2.51
N ILE A 56 -2.22 12.02 -2.20
CA ILE A 56 -2.34 13.44 -1.93
C ILE A 56 -2.75 13.58 -0.47
N LEU A 57 -1.85 14.14 0.35
CA LEU A 57 -2.10 14.37 1.76
C LEU A 57 -2.18 15.87 2.03
N ASP A 58 -3.41 16.35 2.32
CA ASP A 58 -3.70 17.73 2.66
C ASP A 58 -3.65 17.90 4.18
N ASN A 59 -2.80 18.79 4.65
CA ASN A 59 -2.73 19.17 6.05
C ASN A 59 -3.31 20.58 6.24
N ASP A 60 -4.61 20.71 6.20
CA ASP A 60 -5.31 21.98 6.48
C ASP A 60 -5.40 22.28 8.00
N GLY A 61 -4.76 21.44 8.82
CA GLY A 61 -4.70 21.59 10.26
C GLY A 61 -3.69 22.66 10.72
N TYR A 62 -3.60 22.84 12.05
CA TYR A 62 -2.72 23.82 12.69
C TYR A 62 -1.36 23.27 13.10
N TYR A 63 -1.19 21.93 13.07
CA TYR A 63 0.02 21.25 13.47
C TYR A 63 0.57 20.44 12.32
N ASN A 64 1.87 20.16 12.36
CA ASN A 64 2.50 19.34 11.33
C ASN A 64 2.15 17.86 11.44
N ILE A 65 2.12 17.20 10.30
CA ILE A 65 2.09 15.75 10.18
C ILE A 65 3.53 15.28 10.03
N ALA A 66 4.01 14.45 10.94
CA ALA A 66 5.34 13.88 10.89
C ALA A 66 5.28 12.36 10.68
N HIS A 67 6.35 11.83 10.08
CA HIS A 67 6.53 10.39 9.88
C HIS A 67 5.34 9.71 9.18
N PHE A 68 4.78 10.36 8.17
CA PHE A 68 3.77 9.71 7.35
C PHE A 68 4.41 8.53 6.61
N ASN A 69 3.85 7.35 6.83
CA ASN A 69 4.30 6.12 6.21
C ASN A 69 3.09 5.33 5.72
N ILE A 70 3.11 4.92 4.47
CA ILE A 70 2.17 3.95 3.93
C ILE A 70 2.91 2.70 3.49
N THR A 71 2.46 1.56 3.99
CA THR A 71 2.97 0.24 3.62
C THR A 71 1.83 -0.56 3.02
N THR A 72 2.07 -1.13 1.86
CA THR A 72 1.16 -2.08 1.21
C THR A 72 1.84 -3.42 1.08
N LEU A 73 1.17 -4.47 1.54
CA LEU A 73 1.58 -5.86 1.41
C LEU A 73 0.57 -6.59 0.52
N ILE A 74 1.03 -7.30 -0.49
CA ILE A 74 0.21 -8.18 -1.33
C ILE A 74 0.52 -9.62 -1.00
N THR A 75 -0.52 -10.40 -0.73
CA THR A 75 -0.45 -11.84 -0.47
C THR A 75 -1.45 -12.60 -1.34
N ASP A 76 -1.21 -13.88 -1.57
CA ASP A 76 -2.16 -14.78 -2.20
C ASP A 76 -3.19 -15.34 -1.19
N ASN A 77 -4.05 -16.26 -1.66
CA ASN A 77 -5.05 -16.93 -0.84
C ASN A 77 -4.47 -17.83 0.26
N GLN A 78 -3.18 -18.19 0.16
CA GLN A 78 -2.46 -19.02 1.12
C GLN A 78 -1.62 -18.16 2.08
N ASN A 79 -1.73 -16.81 2.00
CA ASN A 79 -0.91 -15.82 2.69
C ASN A 79 0.57 -15.83 2.29
N ASN A 80 0.92 -16.36 1.12
CA ASN A 80 2.28 -16.22 0.61
C ASN A 80 2.51 -14.77 0.18
N HIS A 81 3.68 -14.25 0.51
CA HIS A 81 4.09 -12.90 0.17
C HIS A 81 4.38 -12.76 -1.32
N ILE A 82 3.69 -11.85 -2.00
CA ILE A 82 3.89 -11.54 -3.41
C ILE A 82 4.68 -10.25 -3.59
N SER A 83 4.28 -9.17 -2.91
CA SER A 83 4.93 -7.87 -3.04
C SER A 83 4.73 -7.03 -1.78
N GLN A 84 5.67 -6.11 -1.55
CA GLN A 84 5.55 -5.09 -0.52
C GLN A 84 6.09 -3.77 -1.05
N ALA A 85 5.35 -2.70 -0.76
CA ALA A 85 5.77 -1.34 -1.05
C ALA A 85 5.67 -0.48 0.20
N THR A 86 6.57 0.50 0.31
CA THR A 86 6.55 1.47 1.41
C THR A 86 6.88 2.85 0.87
N THR A 87 6.08 3.85 1.26
CA THR A 87 6.31 5.25 0.92
C THR A 87 6.33 6.07 2.20
N TYR A 88 7.32 6.94 2.32
CA TYR A 88 7.57 7.72 3.53
C TYR A 88 7.69 9.21 3.21
N ILE A 89 6.97 10.04 3.98
CA ILE A 89 7.09 11.50 3.97
C ILE A 89 7.50 11.95 5.38
N PRO A 90 8.66 12.58 5.56
CA PRO A 90 9.19 12.89 6.89
C PRO A 90 8.36 13.93 7.63
N ASN A 91 7.88 14.95 6.94
CA ASN A 91 7.14 16.06 7.54
C ASN A 91 6.27 16.79 6.51
N ILE A 92 5.04 17.11 6.89
CA ILE A 92 4.11 17.95 6.13
C ILE A 92 3.68 19.10 7.04
N PRO A 93 4.13 20.33 6.76
CA PRO A 93 3.79 21.49 7.57
C PRO A 93 2.29 21.77 7.61
N PRO A 94 1.81 22.56 8.60
CA PRO A 94 0.44 23.05 8.60
C PRO A 94 0.13 23.86 7.33
N GLN A 95 -1.11 23.81 6.88
CA GLN A 95 -1.62 24.51 5.70
C GLN A 95 -0.84 24.21 4.42
N ASN A 96 -0.31 22.99 4.31
CA ASN A 96 0.43 22.50 3.16
C ASN A 96 -0.09 21.14 2.68
N GLN A 97 0.17 20.87 1.40
CA GLN A 97 -0.13 19.60 0.75
C GLN A 97 1.18 18.89 0.38
N ALA A 98 1.17 17.59 0.48
CA ALA A 98 2.21 16.73 -0.07
C ALA A 98 1.61 15.74 -1.07
N THR A 99 2.26 15.59 -2.23
CA THR A 99 1.89 14.60 -3.24
C THR A 99 3.08 13.67 -3.46
N VAL A 100 2.83 12.36 -3.43
CA VAL A 100 3.85 11.32 -3.64
C VAL A 100 3.24 10.13 -4.36
N ASN A 101 4.04 9.46 -5.20
CA ASN A 101 3.62 8.21 -5.81
C ASN A 101 3.98 7.03 -4.89
N HIS A 102 3.00 6.19 -4.60
CA HIS A 102 3.18 4.90 -3.96
C HIS A 102 3.24 3.83 -5.03
N ASN A 103 4.43 3.30 -5.29
CA ASN A 103 4.69 2.35 -6.35
C ASN A 103 4.71 0.92 -5.79
N ILE A 104 3.79 0.09 -6.25
CA ILE A 104 3.67 -1.32 -5.86
C ILE A 104 4.11 -2.16 -7.05
N SER A 105 5.29 -2.76 -6.98
CA SER A 105 5.85 -3.57 -8.06
C SER A 105 5.71 -5.06 -7.76
N ILE A 106 5.17 -5.81 -8.69
CA ILE A 106 5.02 -7.27 -8.64
C ILE A 106 6.00 -7.84 -9.66
N SER A 107 6.93 -8.67 -9.22
CA SER A 107 7.91 -9.31 -10.11
C SER A 107 7.23 -10.32 -11.03
N LEU A 108 7.40 -10.16 -12.35
CA LEU A 108 6.90 -11.13 -13.32
C LEU A 108 7.56 -12.50 -13.17
N ASN A 109 8.84 -12.54 -12.79
CA ASN A 109 9.52 -13.82 -12.52
C ASN A 109 8.86 -14.59 -11.38
N GLN A 110 8.36 -13.91 -10.35
CA GLN A 110 7.65 -14.54 -9.25
C GLN A 110 6.28 -15.08 -9.68
N ILE A 111 5.58 -14.36 -10.55
CA ILE A 111 4.31 -14.81 -11.13
C ILE A 111 4.55 -16.03 -12.04
N ILE A 112 5.55 -15.98 -12.93
CA ILE A 112 5.88 -17.05 -13.86
C ILE A 112 6.38 -18.31 -13.14
N ALA A 113 7.07 -18.16 -12.03
CA ALA A 113 7.56 -19.28 -11.23
C ALA A 113 6.44 -20.06 -10.51
N ASN A 114 5.25 -19.49 -10.41
CA ASN A 114 4.09 -20.13 -9.80
C ASN A 114 3.04 -20.47 -10.85
N GLU A 115 2.95 -21.76 -11.22
CA GLU A 115 2.00 -22.23 -12.22
C GLU A 115 0.55 -21.91 -11.88
N GLU A 116 0.19 -21.83 -10.59
CA GLU A 116 -1.15 -21.49 -10.15
C GLU A 116 -1.57 -20.10 -10.65
N TYR A 117 -0.65 -19.11 -10.64
CA TYR A 117 -0.95 -17.76 -11.11
C TYR A 117 -1.02 -17.64 -12.63
N LEU A 118 -0.47 -18.61 -13.37
CA LEU A 118 -0.50 -18.63 -14.82
C LEU A 118 -1.76 -19.26 -15.39
N PHE A 119 -2.25 -20.33 -14.75
CA PHE A 119 -3.30 -21.18 -15.32
C PHE A 119 -4.63 -21.12 -14.56
N ASN A 120 -4.65 -20.63 -13.31
CA ASN A 120 -5.84 -20.58 -12.48
C ASN A 120 -6.16 -19.15 -12.04
N ASP A 121 -7.42 -18.76 -12.20
CA ASP A 121 -7.91 -17.53 -11.60
C ASP A 121 -7.78 -17.60 -10.08
N THR A 122 -7.27 -16.57 -9.47
CA THR A 122 -7.08 -16.48 -8.02
C THR A 122 -7.39 -15.07 -7.50
N ASN A 123 -7.27 -14.87 -6.22
CA ASN A 123 -7.43 -13.56 -5.61
C ASN A 123 -6.16 -13.18 -4.86
N PHE A 124 -5.71 -11.96 -5.04
CA PHE A 124 -4.68 -11.37 -4.21
C PHE A 124 -5.31 -10.48 -3.15
N THR A 125 -4.81 -10.59 -1.92
CA THR A 125 -5.21 -9.72 -0.82
C THR A 125 -4.18 -8.61 -0.63
N LEU A 126 -4.66 -7.39 -0.67
CA LEU A 126 -3.87 -6.17 -0.47
C LEU A 126 -4.11 -5.68 0.95
N HIS A 127 -3.08 -5.68 1.77
CA HIS A 127 -3.09 -5.16 3.14
C HIS A 127 -2.42 -3.80 3.17
N GLY A 128 -3.20 -2.75 3.40
CA GLY A 128 -2.71 -1.38 3.52
C GLY A 128 -2.58 -0.96 4.99
N ILE A 129 -1.45 -0.34 5.36
CA ILE A 129 -1.21 0.25 6.67
C ILE A 129 -0.71 1.68 6.47
N VAL A 130 -1.42 2.64 7.03
CA VAL A 130 -1.03 4.05 7.06
C VAL A 130 -0.70 4.45 8.49
N GLN A 131 0.45 5.02 8.70
CA GLN A 131 0.93 5.50 9.99
C GLN A 131 1.39 6.95 9.88
N LEU A 132 1.08 7.75 10.87
CA LEU A 132 1.57 9.14 10.98
C LEU A 132 1.62 9.60 12.43
N LYS A 133 2.36 10.68 12.70
CA LYS A 133 2.31 11.41 13.98
C LYS A 133 1.79 12.82 13.74
N TYR A 134 0.71 13.18 14.40
CA TYR A 134 0.18 14.52 14.37
C TYR A 134 0.71 15.34 15.54
N ALA A 135 1.03 16.60 15.29
CA ALA A 135 1.68 17.50 16.26
C ALA A 135 2.97 16.91 16.86
N ASN A 136 3.67 16.00 16.16
CA ASN A 136 4.83 15.22 16.62
C ASN A 136 4.58 14.32 17.85
N LEU A 137 3.38 14.27 18.38
CA LEU A 137 3.04 13.60 19.66
C LEU A 137 2.02 12.48 19.50
N ILE A 138 0.97 12.71 18.72
CA ILE A 138 -0.18 11.81 18.64
C ILE A 138 0.02 10.84 17.48
N PRO A 139 0.26 9.55 17.72
CA PRO A 139 0.36 8.56 16.67
C PRO A 139 -1.04 8.17 16.17
N PHE A 140 -1.19 8.08 14.85
CA PHE A 140 -2.35 7.50 14.21
C PHE A 140 -1.90 6.31 13.36
N THR A 141 -2.68 5.24 13.40
CA THR A 141 -2.49 4.06 12.55
C THR A 141 -3.85 3.66 11.99
N PHE A 142 -3.90 3.51 10.68
CA PHE A 142 -5.07 3.01 9.97
C PHE A 142 -4.64 1.77 9.19
N SER A 143 -5.48 0.74 9.16
CA SER A 143 -5.24 -0.44 8.35
C SER A 143 -6.53 -0.86 7.65
N GLY A 144 -6.36 -1.44 6.47
CA GLY A 144 -7.47 -1.96 5.69
C GLY A 144 -7.00 -3.04 4.74
N ASN A 145 -7.93 -3.91 4.35
CA ASN A 145 -7.68 -4.98 3.41
C ASN A 145 -8.63 -4.82 2.23
N ASN A 146 -8.14 -5.14 1.05
CA ASN A 146 -8.94 -5.23 -0.15
C ASN A 146 -8.53 -6.49 -0.94
N THR A 147 -9.47 -7.06 -1.68
CA THR A 147 -9.20 -8.22 -2.52
C THR A 147 -9.21 -7.80 -3.98
N ILE A 148 -8.17 -8.19 -4.71
CA ILE A 148 -8.02 -7.92 -6.14
C ILE A 148 -8.12 -9.26 -6.87
N PRO A 149 -9.10 -9.43 -7.77
CA PRO A 149 -9.16 -10.63 -8.59
C PRO A 149 -7.97 -10.63 -9.57
N TRP A 150 -7.30 -11.77 -9.63
CA TRP A 150 -6.24 -12.05 -10.60
C TRP A 150 -6.79 -13.01 -11.65
N GLY A 151 -6.92 -12.54 -12.90
CA GLY A 151 -7.25 -13.38 -14.04
C GLY A 151 -5.99 -14.03 -14.59
N ALA A 152 -5.97 -15.35 -14.61
CA ALA A 152 -4.81 -16.10 -15.10
C ALA A 152 -4.57 -15.83 -16.60
N PRO A 153 -3.37 -15.39 -17.00
CA PRO A 153 -3.08 -15.05 -18.40
C PRO A 153 -3.16 -16.25 -19.36
N LEU A 154 -3.03 -17.47 -18.84
CA LEU A 154 -3.09 -18.73 -19.60
C LEU A 154 -4.28 -19.60 -19.15
N TYR A 155 -5.36 -18.97 -18.67
CA TYR A 155 -6.59 -19.68 -18.29
C TYR A 155 -7.13 -20.46 -19.49
N ASN A 156 -7.49 -21.73 -19.28
CA ASN A 156 -7.94 -22.67 -20.33
C ASN A 156 -6.91 -22.91 -21.47
N PHE A 157 -5.65 -22.60 -21.25
CA PHE A 157 -4.61 -22.92 -22.23
C PHE A 157 -4.54 -24.44 -22.45
N THR A 158 -4.72 -24.86 -23.69
CA THR A 158 -4.61 -26.25 -24.10
C THR A 158 -3.69 -26.39 -25.30
N THR A 159 -2.98 -27.50 -25.38
CA THR A 159 -2.16 -27.87 -26.55
C THR A 159 -2.63 -29.20 -27.09
N ASP A 160 -2.80 -29.30 -28.39
CA ASP A 160 -3.04 -30.56 -29.07
C ASP A 160 -1.73 -31.29 -29.40
N ILE A 161 -1.85 -32.54 -29.83
CA ILE A 161 -0.70 -33.37 -30.20
C ILE A 161 0.03 -32.70 -31.37
N PRO A 162 1.37 -32.51 -31.26
CA PRO A 162 2.18 -31.92 -32.34
C PRO A 162 2.06 -32.73 -33.65
N LYS A 163 1.81 -32.04 -34.74
CA LYS A 163 1.85 -32.64 -36.08
C LYS A 163 3.25 -32.47 -36.67
N TYR A 164 3.86 -33.57 -37.03
CA TYR A 164 5.20 -33.60 -37.63
C TYR A 164 5.10 -33.76 -39.13
N THR A 165 5.70 -32.85 -39.89
CA THR A 165 5.82 -32.95 -41.33
C THR A 165 7.29 -32.92 -41.74
N PRO A 166 7.77 -33.90 -42.60
CA PRO A 166 9.12 -33.85 -43.06
C PRO A 166 9.38 -32.61 -43.92
N TYR A 167 10.39 -31.84 -43.57
CA TYR A 167 10.80 -30.67 -44.38
C TYR A 167 11.85 -31.05 -45.39
N ASN A 168 12.83 -31.90 -44.99
CA ASN A 168 13.84 -32.51 -45.86
C ASN A 168 14.43 -33.76 -45.14
N ALA A 169 15.47 -34.37 -45.74
CA ALA A 169 16.09 -35.61 -45.23
C ALA A 169 16.66 -35.49 -43.79
N THR A 170 16.90 -34.27 -43.30
CA THR A 170 17.55 -34.01 -42.00
C THR A 170 16.69 -33.12 -41.05
N HIS A 171 15.59 -32.57 -41.52
CA HIS A 171 14.75 -31.62 -40.75
C HIS A 171 13.28 -32.03 -40.80
N VAL A 172 12.59 -31.84 -39.67
CA VAL A 172 11.16 -32.03 -39.50
C VAL A 172 10.56 -30.73 -38.95
N THR A 173 9.44 -30.32 -39.52
CA THR A 173 8.64 -29.22 -38.97
C THR A 173 7.63 -29.79 -37.97
N ALA A 174 7.59 -29.28 -36.76
CA ALA A 174 6.60 -29.58 -35.77
C ALA A 174 5.60 -28.39 -35.67
N THR A 175 4.33 -28.66 -35.86
CA THR A 175 3.27 -27.70 -35.64
C THR A 175 2.50 -28.08 -34.38
N VAL A 176 2.49 -27.22 -33.38
CA VAL A 176 1.75 -27.40 -32.13
C VAL A 176 0.52 -26.49 -32.16
N PRO A 177 -0.69 -27.03 -32.28
CA PRO A 177 -1.90 -26.22 -32.15
C PRO A 177 -2.05 -25.75 -30.70
N ILE A 178 -2.36 -24.48 -30.52
CA ILE A 178 -2.56 -23.84 -29.21
C ILE A 178 -3.95 -23.21 -29.20
N SER A 179 -4.68 -23.42 -28.13
CA SER A 179 -6.01 -22.80 -27.88
C SER A 179 -6.02 -22.09 -26.53
N PHE A 180 -6.73 -20.97 -26.46
CA PHE A 180 -6.92 -20.15 -25.25
C PHE A 180 -8.39 -20.06 -24.92
#